data_80616bdc79a1ff57e3ae28f276c5789d
#
_entry.id   80616bdc79a1ff57e3ae28f276c5789d
#
_cell.length_a   1.000
_cell.length_b   1.000
_cell.length_c   1.000
_cell.angle_alpha   90.00
_cell.angle_beta   90.00
_cell.angle_gamma   90.00
#
_symmetry.space_group_name_H-M   'P 1'
#
loop_
_entity.id
_entity.type
_entity.pdbx_description
1 polymer ?
#
loop_
_entity_poly.entity_id
_entity_poly.type
_entity_poly.pdbx_seq_one_letter_code
_entity_poly.pdbx_strand_id
1 'polypeptide(L)'
;MAKRIPKTLYHYCSVDSFYNIIKSRSIWLSDIGKSNDLRELKWLKEKCETYILKYWLDYVKELDKRGELSTKVFKRYEETKTLCDFINKRDTSKCWAFCLSEKKDDLGQWRGYADDGQGISIGFKADFFVLVETIAYSLDKDEDIFFNKVKYSQKQIKDFFLNEAELGSISMNESLEEVAKKIENAIIIAMWNAAFFKSETFKEEKEWRIAYSMDLAKLYKGREPEIPDDKNEYKNAITVGKYGYVVKNNSLVSHVELGIPHMESIISEICIGPKSSIEIDDVRLFLISQGILKNITDKSIKIYKSDSTYR
;
A
#
# COMPACT_ATOMS: atom_id res chain seq x y z
N MET A 1 10.16 6.68 16.23
CA MET A 1 11.45 6.58 15.49
C MET A 1 11.19 6.89 14.04
N ALA A 2 12.00 7.75 13.39
CA ALA A 2 11.85 8.03 11.97
C ALA A 2 12.03 6.74 11.14
N LYS A 3 11.15 6.47 10.17
CA LYS A 3 11.25 5.31 9.27
C LYS A 3 12.56 5.42 8.48
N ARG A 4 13.44 4.43 8.59
CA ARG A 4 14.62 4.35 7.72
C ARG A 4 14.17 3.83 6.35
N ILE A 5 13.92 4.74 5.43
CA ILE A 5 13.48 4.44 4.07
C ILE A 5 14.72 4.13 3.21
N PRO A 6 14.73 3.04 2.42
CA PRO A 6 15.80 2.77 1.44
C PRO A 6 15.88 3.90 0.41
N LYS A 7 17.07 4.14 -0.17
CA LYS A 7 17.20 5.14 -1.25
C LYS A 7 16.46 4.73 -2.52
N THR A 8 16.48 3.43 -2.83
CA THR A 8 15.85 2.85 -4.02
C THR A 8 14.98 1.67 -3.61
N LEU A 9 13.81 1.58 -4.23
CA LEU A 9 12.89 0.46 -4.12
C LEU A 9 12.57 -0.06 -5.52
N TYR A 10 12.32 -1.36 -5.64
CA TYR A 10 12.26 -2.07 -6.91
C TYR A 10 10.87 -2.61 -7.20
N HIS A 11 10.35 -2.26 -8.36
CA HIS A 11 9.11 -2.84 -8.89
C HIS A 11 9.45 -3.86 -9.98
N TYR A 12 9.08 -5.12 -9.72
CA TYR A 12 9.24 -6.21 -10.67
C TYR A 12 7.97 -6.38 -11.48
N CYS A 13 8.09 -6.43 -12.81
CA CYS A 13 6.94 -6.49 -13.69
C CYS A 13 7.25 -7.19 -15.02
N SER A 14 6.18 -7.52 -15.76
CA SER A 14 6.30 -7.98 -17.15
C SER A 14 6.86 -6.88 -18.06
N VAL A 15 7.32 -7.27 -19.23
CA VAL A 15 7.76 -6.33 -20.28
C VAL A 15 6.62 -5.41 -20.71
N ASP A 16 5.40 -5.94 -20.82
CA ASP A 16 4.20 -5.16 -21.16
C ASP A 16 3.90 -4.10 -20.08
N SER A 17 4.00 -4.47 -18.80
CA SER A 17 3.82 -3.53 -17.71
C SER A 17 4.89 -2.43 -17.71
N PHE A 18 6.15 -2.81 -17.91
CA PHE A 18 7.25 -1.84 -18.08
C PHE A 18 6.98 -0.87 -19.23
N TYR A 19 6.62 -1.40 -20.42
CA TYR A 19 6.28 -0.59 -21.58
C TYR A 19 5.17 0.41 -21.26
N ASN A 20 4.10 -0.04 -20.63
CA ASN A 20 2.96 0.80 -20.29
C ASN A 20 3.31 1.88 -19.24
N ILE A 21 4.06 1.53 -18.18
CA ILE A 21 4.51 2.48 -17.16
C ILE A 21 5.31 3.62 -17.80
N ILE A 22 6.27 3.29 -18.67
CA ILE A 22 7.11 4.29 -19.32
C ILE A 22 6.31 5.13 -20.30
N LYS A 23 5.48 4.51 -21.12
CA LYS A 23 4.70 5.18 -22.18
C LYS A 23 3.63 6.11 -21.63
N SER A 24 2.88 5.66 -20.64
CA SER A 24 1.81 6.46 -20.01
C SER A 24 2.34 7.48 -19.01
N ARG A 25 3.60 7.36 -18.59
CA ARG A 25 4.17 8.13 -17.47
C ARG A 25 3.32 8.01 -16.22
N SER A 26 2.82 6.83 -15.93
CA SER A 26 1.98 6.53 -14.78
C SER A 26 2.27 5.15 -14.21
N ILE A 27 1.95 4.96 -12.94
CA ILE A 27 1.90 3.66 -12.29
C ILE A 27 0.47 3.34 -11.91
N TRP A 28 0.11 2.05 -11.96
CA TRP A 28 -1.20 1.59 -11.54
C TRP A 28 -1.15 1.02 -10.14
N LEU A 29 -1.92 1.60 -9.25
CA LEU A 29 -2.21 1.00 -7.97
C LEU A 29 -3.30 -0.06 -8.23
N SER A 30 -2.97 -1.32 -8.10
CA SER A 30 -3.85 -2.45 -8.41
C SER A 30 -4.64 -2.90 -7.18
N ASP A 31 -5.86 -3.41 -7.39
CA ASP A 31 -6.74 -3.94 -6.35
C ASP A 31 -6.04 -5.07 -5.56
N ILE A 32 -5.74 -4.81 -4.30
CA ILE A 32 -5.05 -5.76 -3.41
C ILE A 32 -5.93 -7.00 -3.15
N GLY A 33 -7.25 -6.85 -3.15
CA GLY A 33 -8.17 -7.99 -2.99
C GLY A 33 -8.09 -9.01 -4.13
N LYS A 34 -7.36 -8.68 -5.21
CA LYS A 34 -7.07 -9.56 -6.36
C LYS A 34 -5.58 -9.96 -6.43
N SER A 35 -4.82 -9.70 -5.37
CA SER A 35 -3.41 -10.11 -5.25
C SER A 35 -3.26 -11.63 -5.11
N ASN A 36 -2.01 -12.10 -5.13
CA ASN A 36 -1.68 -13.51 -4.94
C ASN A 36 -1.92 -14.03 -3.50
N ASP A 37 -2.09 -13.15 -2.53
CA ASP A 37 -2.49 -13.52 -1.16
C ASP A 37 -3.99 -13.28 -0.94
N LEU A 38 -4.79 -14.33 -1.05
CA LEU A 38 -6.25 -14.28 -0.87
C LEU A 38 -6.70 -13.79 0.52
N ARG A 39 -5.80 -13.74 1.50
CA ARG A 39 -6.09 -13.34 2.89
C ARG A 39 -5.59 -11.94 3.23
N GLU A 40 -4.98 -11.25 2.29
CA GLU A 40 -4.21 -10.03 2.53
C GLU A 40 -4.99 -8.96 3.30
N LEU A 41 -6.17 -8.56 2.82
CA LEU A 41 -7.02 -7.59 3.52
C LEU A 41 -7.77 -8.20 4.72
N LYS A 42 -8.01 -9.50 4.72
CA LYS A 42 -8.76 -10.19 5.79
C LYS A 42 -7.92 -10.35 7.06
N TRP A 43 -6.63 -10.52 6.89
CA TRP A 43 -5.75 -10.88 8.00
C TRP A 43 -5.69 -9.83 9.11
N LEU A 44 -5.55 -8.54 8.77
CA LEU A 44 -5.60 -7.48 9.76
C LEU A 44 -7.00 -7.32 10.37
N LYS A 45 -8.06 -7.45 9.55
CA LYS A 45 -9.44 -7.40 10.04
C LYS A 45 -9.69 -8.43 11.13
N GLU A 46 -9.29 -9.70 10.90
CA GLU A 46 -9.38 -10.79 11.90
C GLU A 46 -8.56 -10.48 13.17
N LYS A 47 -7.40 -9.83 13.06
CA LYS A 47 -6.57 -9.45 14.19
C LYS A 47 -7.09 -8.22 14.93
N CYS A 48 -7.74 -7.30 14.22
CA CYS A 48 -8.40 -6.14 14.81
C CYS A 48 -9.37 -6.56 15.91
N GLU A 49 -10.27 -7.49 15.61
CA GLU A 49 -11.19 -8.03 16.61
C GLU A 49 -10.44 -8.60 17.83
N THR A 50 -9.45 -9.46 17.61
CA THR A 50 -8.69 -10.10 18.67
C THR A 50 -8.03 -9.10 19.61
N TYR A 51 -7.40 -8.03 19.10
CA TYR A 51 -6.68 -7.05 19.91
C TYR A 51 -7.63 -6.06 20.58
N ILE A 52 -8.62 -5.57 19.86
CA ILE A 52 -9.56 -4.56 20.32
C ILE A 52 -10.49 -5.12 21.39
N LEU A 53 -11.11 -6.28 21.15
CA LEU A 53 -11.99 -6.90 22.13
C LEU A 53 -11.23 -7.33 23.40
N LYS A 54 -9.97 -7.68 23.27
CA LYS A 54 -9.13 -7.95 24.44
C LYS A 54 -8.99 -6.70 25.33
N TYR A 55 -8.75 -5.53 24.74
CA TYR A 55 -8.66 -4.28 25.51
C TYR A 55 -9.96 -3.95 26.22
N TRP A 56 -11.10 -4.11 25.55
CA TRP A 56 -12.40 -3.98 26.18
C TRP A 56 -12.58 -4.95 27.35
N LEU A 57 -12.24 -6.22 27.18
CA LEU A 57 -12.34 -7.21 28.24
C LEU A 57 -11.46 -6.88 29.45
N ASP A 58 -10.25 -6.39 29.20
CA ASP A 58 -9.33 -6.01 30.27
C ASP A 58 -9.84 -4.76 31.02
N TYR A 59 -10.42 -3.78 30.30
CA TYR A 59 -11.08 -2.62 30.88
C TYR A 59 -12.32 -3.00 31.72
N VAL A 60 -13.18 -3.88 31.20
CA VAL A 60 -14.36 -4.40 31.90
C VAL A 60 -13.97 -5.10 33.21
N LYS A 61 -12.94 -5.96 33.17
CA LYS A 61 -12.44 -6.65 34.37
C LYS A 61 -11.93 -5.68 35.43
N GLU A 62 -11.30 -4.59 35.01
CA GLU A 62 -10.78 -3.60 35.96
C GLU A 62 -11.92 -2.81 36.62
N LEU A 63 -12.94 -2.41 35.84
CA LEU A 63 -14.14 -1.76 36.38
C LEU A 63 -14.91 -2.68 37.35
N ASP A 64 -14.99 -3.96 37.04
CA ASP A 64 -15.61 -4.97 37.91
C ASP A 64 -14.90 -5.06 39.28
N LYS A 65 -13.56 -5.12 39.27
CA LYS A 65 -12.76 -5.11 40.51
C LYS A 65 -13.01 -3.86 41.38
N ARG A 66 -13.31 -2.71 40.74
CA ARG A 66 -13.59 -1.44 41.42
C ARG A 66 -15.05 -1.30 41.85
N GLY A 67 -15.93 -2.23 41.46
CA GLY A 67 -17.37 -2.12 41.65
C GLY A 67 -18.02 -1.03 40.80
N GLU A 68 -17.38 -0.58 39.74
CA GLU A 68 -17.82 0.48 38.82
C GLU A 68 -18.50 -0.06 37.55
N LEU A 69 -18.70 -1.37 37.46
CA LEU A 69 -19.29 -1.99 36.30
C LEU A 69 -20.77 -1.57 36.13
N SER A 70 -21.10 -1.10 34.93
CA SER A 70 -22.45 -0.64 34.61
C SER A 70 -22.98 -1.25 33.30
N THR A 71 -24.31 -1.22 33.11
CA THR A 71 -24.96 -1.65 31.87
C THR A 71 -24.51 -0.85 30.66
N LYS A 72 -24.08 0.41 30.83
CA LYS A 72 -23.50 1.23 29.75
C LYS A 72 -22.19 0.65 29.19
N VAL A 73 -21.34 0.09 30.06
CA VAL A 73 -20.07 -0.54 29.65
C VAL A 73 -20.33 -1.76 28.77
N PHE A 74 -21.26 -2.62 29.14
CA PHE A 74 -21.66 -3.79 28.35
C PHE A 74 -22.26 -3.37 27.00
N LYS A 75 -23.10 -2.34 26.98
CA LYS A 75 -23.68 -1.81 25.75
C LYS A 75 -22.58 -1.35 24.79
N ARG A 76 -21.59 -0.58 25.25
CA ARG A 76 -20.46 -0.11 24.43
C ARG A 76 -19.59 -1.26 23.93
N TYR A 77 -19.36 -2.28 24.75
CA TYR A 77 -18.65 -3.48 24.33
C TYR A 77 -19.39 -4.20 23.18
N GLU A 78 -20.70 -4.43 23.29
CA GLU A 78 -21.49 -5.07 22.26
C GLU A 78 -21.59 -4.22 20.98
N GLU A 79 -21.66 -2.90 21.09
CA GLU A 79 -21.58 -1.97 19.95
C GLU A 79 -20.25 -2.12 19.20
N THR A 80 -19.12 -2.13 19.93
CA THR A 80 -17.79 -2.34 19.36
C THR A 80 -17.63 -3.71 18.70
N LYS A 81 -18.12 -4.76 19.34
CA LYS A 81 -18.14 -6.12 18.80
C LYS A 81 -18.94 -6.18 17.51
N THR A 82 -20.13 -5.58 17.49
CA THR A 82 -20.98 -5.50 16.29
C THR A 82 -20.27 -4.75 15.16
N LEU A 83 -19.53 -3.66 15.47
CA LEU A 83 -18.74 -2.92 14.49
C LEU A 83 -17.59 -3.77 13.93
N CYS A 84 -16.85 -4.49 14.77
CA CYS A 84 -15.80 -5.42 14.34
C CYS A 84 -16.37 -6.52 13.43
N ASP A 85 -17.49 -7.12 13.82
CA ASP A 85 -18.19 -8.13 13.03
C ASP A 85 -18.64 -7.60 11.66
N PHE A 86 -19.16 -6.37 11.64
CA PHE A 86 -19.59 -5.72 10.42
C PHE A 86 -18.41 -5.49 9.46
N ILE A 87 -17.28 -5.00 9.96
CA ILE A 87 -16.05 -4.78 9.20
C ILE A 87 -15.50 -6.11 8.67
N ASN A 88 -15.54 -7.16 9.47
CA ASN A 88 -15.06 -8.49 9.05
C ASN A 88 -15.94 -9.13 7.97
N LYS A 89 -17.26 -8.91 8.02
CA LYS A 89 -18.23 -9.52 7.09
C LYS A 89 -18.41 -8.73 5.79
N ARG A 90 -18.21 -7.43 5.81
CA ARG A 90 -18.38 -6.59 4.62
C ARG A 90 -17.03 -6.16 4.06
N ASP A 91 -16.87 -6.34 2.76
CA ASP A 91 -15.79 -5.73 1.99
C ASP A 91 -16.14 -4.25 1.73
N THR A 92 -16.13 -3.45 2.81
CA THR A 92 -16.61 -2.06 2.80
C THR A 92 -15.60 -1.07 2.28
N SER A 93 -14.33 -1.48 2.16
CA SER A 93 -13.27 -0.64 1.62
C SER A 93 -12.56 -1.34 0.48
N LYS A 94 -12.35 -0.62 -0.60
CA LYS A 94 -11.44 -1.01 -1.66
C LYS A 94 -10.08 -0.39 -1.38
N CYS A 95 -9.05 -1.17 -1.59
CA CYS A 95 -7.68 -0.71 -1.45
C CYS A 95 -6.87 -1.11 -2.69
N TRP A 96 -6.18 -0.15 -3.24
CA TRP A 96 -5.28 -0.33 -4.38
C TRP A 96 -3.86 -0.03 -3.95
N ALA A 97 -2.90 -0.81 -4.40
CA ALA A 97 -1.51 -0.56 -4.10
C ALA A 97 -0.59 -0.81 -5.29
N PHE A 98 0.52 -0.08 -5.28
CA PHE A 98 1.68 -0.36 -6.10
C PHE A 98 2.78 -0.91 -5.18
N CYS A 99 3.22 -2.12 -5.49
CA CYS A 99 4.11 -2.90 -4.66
C CYS A 99 5.56 -2.73 -5.10
N LEU A 100 6.45 -2.56 -4.13
CA LEU A 100 7.88 -2.34 -4.29
C LEU A 100 8.64 -3.27 -3.35
N SER A 101 9.84 -3.68 -3.70
CA SER A 101 10.72 -4.51 -2.85
C SER A 101 12.01 -3.77 -2.50
N GLU A 102 12.58 -4.06 -1.32
CA GLU A 102 13.95 -3.63 -1.00
C GLU A 102 15.01 -4.40 -1.79
N LYS A 103 14.63 -5.50 -2.42
CA LYS A 103 15.55 -6.43 -3.08
C LYS A 103 15.78 -6.04 -4.53
N LYS A 104 17.03 -5.80 -4.87
CA LYS A 104 17.47 -5.28 -6.16
C LYS A 104 17.44 -6.31 -7.30
N ASP A 105 17.92 -7.51 -7.06
CA ASP A 105 18.06 -8.60 -8.03
C ASP A 105 17.80 -9.92 -7.32
N ASP A 106 16.53 -10.22 -7.08
CA ASP A 106 16.10 -11.35 -6.25
C ASP A 106 15.32 -12.38 -7.05
N LEU A 107 15.75 -13.62 -6.97
CA LEU A 107 15.16 -14.73 -7.70
C LEU A 107 13.69 -14.94 -7.38
N GLY A 108 13.30 -14.79 -6.11
CA GLY A 108 11.89 -14.90 -5.69
C GLY A 108 11.02 -13.84 -6.34
N GLN A 109 11.52 -12.60 -6.44
CA GLN A 109 10.84 -11.50 -7.10
C GLN A 109 10.75 -11.72 -8.62
N TRP A 110 11.84 -12.18 -9.26
CA TRP A 110 11.85 -12.51 -10.68
C TRP A 110 10.80 -13.55 -11.04
N ARG A 111 10.71 -14.63 -10.24
CA ARG A 111 9.75 -15.72 -10.48
C ARG A 111 8.32 -15.31 -10.22
N GLY A 112 8.07 -14.56 -9.16
CA GLY A 112 6.71 -14.22 -8.72
C GLY A 112 6.05 -13.09 -9.50
N TYR A 113 6.86 -12.11 -9.99
CA TYR A 113 6.33 -10.82 -10.44
C TYR A 113 6.84 -10.35 -11.80
N ALA A 114 7.84 -11.00 -12.37
CA ALA A 114 8.47 -10.58 -13.63
C ALA A 114 8.53 -11.72 -14.66
N ASP A 115 7.39 -12.35 -14.91
CA ASP A 115 7.20 -13.42 -15.91
C ASP A 115 8.29 -14.49 -15.84
N ASP A 116 8.48 -15.04 -14.63
CA ASP A 116 9.50 -16.08 -14.37
C ASP A 116 10.93 -15.67 -14.80
N GLY A 117 11.26 -14.41 -14.63
CA GLY A 117 12.58 -13.86 -14.96
C GLY A 117 12.74 -13.35 -16.39
N GLN A 118 11.67 -13.28 -17.18
CA GLN A 118 11.67 -12.70 -18.52
C GLN A 118 11.36 -11.18 -18.51
N GLY A 119 10.86 -10.65 -17.40
CA GLY A 119 10.43 -9.27 -17.24
C GLY A 119 11.56 -8.30 -16.87
N ILE A 120 11.16 -7.21 -16.24
CA ILE A 120 12.02 -6.07 -15.87
C ILE A 120 11.80 -5.70 -14.41
N SER A 121 12.86 -5.23 -13.77
CA SER A 121 12.80 -4.57 -12.46
C SER A 121 13.16 -3.10 -12.60
N ILE A 122 12.27 -2.21 -12.16
CA ILE A 122 12.44 -0.76 -12.18
C ILE A 122 12.81 -0.30 -10.79
N GLY A 123 13.98 0.30 -10.62
CA GLY A 123 14.42 0.92 -9.39
C GLY A 123 13.93 2.38 -9.30
N PHE A 124 13.01 2.65 -8.39
CA PHE A 124 12.49 3.97 -8.11
C PHE A 124 13.18 4.60 -6.91
N LYS A 125 13.40 5.92 -6.95
CA LYS A 125 13.85 6.68 -5.79
C LYS A 125 12.70 6.73 -4.76
N ALA A 126 12.95 6.25 -3.56
CA ALA A 126 11.90 6.08 -2.55
C ALA A 126 11.37 7.40 -1.98
N ASP A 127 12.18 8.47 -2.00
CA ASP A 127 11.77 9.82 -1.60
C ASP A 127 10.61 10.38 -2.44
N PHE A 128 10.48 9.94 -3.69
CA PHE A 128 9.33 10.25 -4.51
C PHE A 128 8.01 9.79 -3.86
N PHE A 129 7.94 8.57 -3.34
CA PHE A 129 6.71 8.06 -2.73
C PHE A 129 6.38 8.75 -1.40
N VAL A 130 7.40 9.20 -0.66
CA VAL A 130 7.21 10.06 0.52
C VAL A 130 6.61 11.41 0.12
N LEU A 131 7.08 11.98 -0.98
CA LEU A 131 6.53 13.23 -1.50
C LEU A 131 5.07 13.05 -1.93
N VAL A 132 4.72 11.94 -2.60
CA VAL A 132 3.33 11.61 -2.99
C VAL A 132 2.42 11.56 -1.77
N GLU A 133 2.81 10.82 -0.72
CA GLU A 133 2.06 10.74 0.55
C GLU A 133 1.87 12.14 1.16
N THR A 134 2.92 12.95 1.18
CA THR A 134 2.87 14.30 1.76
C THR A 134 1.94 15.24 0.97
N ILE A 135 1.97 15.18 -0.36
CA ILE A 135 1.12 16.01 -1.22
C ILE A 135 -0.35 15.57 -1.09
N ALA A 136 -0.63 14.28 -1.14
CA ALA A 136 -1.98 13.75 -0.99
C ALA A 136 -2.61 14.20 0.34
N TYR A 137 -1.87 14.13 1.44
CA TYR A 137 -2.32 14.60 2.75
C TYR A 137 -2.66 16.10 2.77
N SER A 138 -2.02 16.92 1.93
CA SER A 138 -2.22 18.37 1.90
C SER A 138 -3.40 18.80 1.03
N LEU A 139 -3.82 17.97 0.05
CA LEU A 139 -4.77 18.38 -0.99
C LEU A 139 -6.22 18.00 -0.68
N ASP A 140 -6.49 16.88 -0.02
CA ASP A 140 -7.85 16.48 0.34
C ASP A 140 -7.87 15.67 1.65
N LYS A 141 -8.79 16.03 2.54
CA LYS A 141 -8.98 15.36 3.84
C LYS A 141 -9.67 13.99 3.72
N ASP A 142 -10.16 13.65 2.53
CA ASP A 142 -11.00 12.47 2.28
C ASP A 142 -10.33 11.40 1.41
N GLU A 143 -9.12 11.64 0.86
CA GLU A 143 -8.38 10.71 0.03
C GLU A 143 -7.03 10.38 0.66
N ASP A 144 -6.92 9.16 1.21
CA ASP A 144 -5.75 8.74 1.95
C ASP A 144 -4.82 7.90 1.07
N ILE A 145 -3.70 8.50 0.66
CA ILE A 145 -2.57 7.80 0.09
C ILE A 145 -1.53 7.61 1.17
N PHE A 146 -1.14 6.35 1.40
CA PHE A 146 -0.14 6.00 2.40
C PHE A 146 1.06 5.31 1.75
N PHE A 147 2.26 5.61 2.23
CA PHE A 147 3.48 4.93 1.84
C PHE A 147 4.14 4.26 3.04
N ASN A 148 4.09 2.92 3.10
CA ASN A 148 4.60 2.18 4.25
C ASN A 148 5.26 0.86 3.85
N LYS A 149 6.13 0.39 4.76
CA LYS A 149 6.67 -0.97 4.73
C LYS A 149 5.64 -1.97 5.21
N VAL A 150 5.54 -3.09 4.51
CA VAL A 150 4.66 -4.20 4.90
C VAL A 150 5.18 -4.87 6.18
N LYS A 151 4.27 -5.16 7.09
CA LYS A 151 4.51 -5.84 8.37
C LYS A 151 4.05 -7.28 8.25
N TYR A 152 4.88 -8.23 8.69
CA TYR A 152 4.64 -9.68 8.50
C TYR A 152 4.45 -10.45 9.79
N SER A 153 5.05 -10.03 10.89
CA SER A 153 5.08 -10.82 12.13
C SER A 153 3.98 -10.43 13.12
N GLN A 154 3.56 -11.38 13.95
CA GLN A 154 2.62 -11.15 15.05
C GLN A 154 3.12 -10.05 16.01
N LYS A 155 4.44 -9.96 16.23
CA LYS A 155 5.04 -8.90 17.03
C LYS A 155 4.78 -7.53 16.41
N GLN A 156 5.02 -7.39 15.11
CA GLN A 156 4.79 -6.11 14.41
C GLN A 156 3.32 -5.68 14.46
N ILE A 157 2.37 -6.65 14.41
CA ILE A 157 0.95 -6.35 14.54
C ILE A 157 0.63 -5.87 15.95
N LYS A 158 1.12 -6.58 16.96
CA LYS A 158 0.93 -6.17 18.35
C LYS A 158 1.48 -4.77 18.58
N ASP A 159 2.70 -4.50 18.09
CA ASP A 159 3.35 -3.20 18.22
C ASP A 159 2.55 -2.10 17.48
N PHE A 160 1.94 -2.42 16.34
CA PHE A 160 1.05 -1.50 15.63
C PHE A 160 -0.18 -1.14 16.48
N PHE A 161 -0.90 -2.13 17.02
CA PHE A 161 -2.08 -1.84 17.84
C PHE A 161 -1.74 -1.07 19.11
N LEU A 162 -0.59 -1.35 19.73
CA LEU A 162 -0.16 -0.67 20.94
C LEU A 162 0.27 0.78 20.70
N ASN A 163 1.02 1.03 19.63
CA ASN A 163 1.72 2.29 19.42
C ASN A 163 1.11 3.15 18.30
N GLU A 164 0.80 2.57 17.14
CA GLU A 164 0.29 3.31 15.98
C GLU A 164 -1.24 3.49 16.06
N ALA A 165 -1.97 2.46 16.50
CA ALA A 165 -3.40 2.54 16.77
C ALA A 165 -3.72 2.99 18.22
N GLU A 166 -2.71 3.39 18.98
CA GLU A 166 -2.79 4.04 20.29
C GLU A 166 -3.50 3.26 21.40
N LEU A 167 -3.78 1.95 21.24
CA LEU A 167 -4.39 1.15 22.30
C LEU A 167 -3.55 1.12 23.57
N GLY A 168 -2.22 1.19 23.46
CA GLY A 168 -1.31 1.26 24.59
C GLY A 168 -1.42 2.54 25.41
N SER A 169 -2.06 3.59 24.88
CA SER A 169 -2.29 4.87 25.57
C SER A 169 -3.56 4.87 26.42
N ILE A 170 -4.39 3.81 26.34
CA ILE A 170 -5.62 3.70 27.12
C ILE A 170 -5.28 3.47 28.59
N SER A 171 -5.68 4.40 29.44
CA SER A 171 -5.56 4.26 30.90
C SER A 171 -6.84 3.66 31.49
N MET A 172 -6.68 2.76 32.44
CA MET A 172 -7.80 2.20 33.20
C MET A 172 -8.52 3.23 34.11
N ASN A 173 -7.99 4.45 34.20
CA ASN A 173 -8.61 5.55 34.95
C ASN A 173 -9.38 6.53 34.04
N GLU A 174 -9.40 6.31 32.75
CA GLU A 174 -10.16 7.13 31.81
C GLU A 174 -11.66 6.83 31.89
N SER A 175 -12.48 7.80 31.51
CA SER A 175 -13.91 7.61 31.39
C SER A 175 -14.29 6.60 30.29
N LEU A 176 -15.47 6.02 30.43
CA LEU A 176 -15.99 5.09 29.42
C LEU A 176 -16.00 5.71 28.01
N GLU A 177 -16.39 6.99 27.90
CA GLU A 177 -16.48 7.72 26.66
C GLU A 177 -15.12 7.93 26.01
N GLU A 178 -14.08 8.25 26.80
CA GLU A 178 -12.70 8.40 26.31
C GLU A 178 -12.14 7.08 25.81
N VAL A 179 -12.32 5.99 26.56
CA VAL A 179 -11.90 4.65 26.16
C VAL A 179 -12.62 4.21 24.89
N ALA A 180 -13.94 4.38 24.80
CA ALA A 180 -14.72 4.03 23.62
C ALA A 180 -14.22 4.78 22.38
N LYS A 181 -13.98 6.10 22.50
CA LYS A 181 -13.45 6.93 21.40
C LYS A 181 -12.07 6.46 20.93
N LYS A 182 -11.16 6.14 21.86
CA LYS A 182 -9.83 5.62 21.51
C LYS A 182 -9.91 4.28 20.76
N ILE A 183 -10.81 3.40 21.20
CA ILE A 183 -11.04 2.11 20.57
C ILE A 183 -11.65 2.28 19.18
N GLU A 184 -12.62 3.17 18.98
CA GLU A 184 -13.18 3.51 17.67
C GLU A 184 -12.10 4.05 16.74
N ASN A 185 -11.24 4.96 17.20
CA ASN A 185 -10.10 5.46 16.44
C ASN A 185 -9.12 4.33 16.07
N ALA A 186 -8.83 3.41 16.99
CA ALA A 186 -7.96 2.26 16.69
C ALA A 186 -8.53 1.36 15.58
N ILE A 187 -9.84 1.18 15.53
CA ILE A 187 -10.51 0.45 14.45
C ILE A 187 -10.30 1.17 13.11
N ILE A 188 -10.52 2.48 13.07
CA ILE A 188 -10.35 3.29 11.85
C ILE A 188 -8.91 3.24 11.37
N ILE A 189 -7.93 3.44 12.25
CA ILE A 189 -6.50 3.37 11.93
C ILE A 189 -6.13 1.98 11.40
N ALA A 190 -6.67 0.91 12.00
CA ALA A 190 -6.42 -0.46 11.55
C ALA A 190 -6.99 -0.71 10.14
N MET A 191 -8.18 -0.18 9.85
CA MET A 191 -8.78 -0.29 8.49
C MET A 191 -7.92 0.40 7.44
N TRP A 192 -7.45 1.61 7.69
CA TRP A 192 -6.60 2.36 6.75
C TRP A 192 -5.24 1.69 6.52
N ASN A 193 -4.74 0.98 7.52
CA ASN A 193 -3.47 0.29 7.43
C ASN A 193 -3.57 -1.17 6.98
N ALA A 194 -4.75 -1.69 6.64
CA ALA A 194 -4.96 -3.09 6.26
C ALA A 194 -4.06 -3.53 5.09
N ALA A 195 -3.78 -2.62 4.15
CA ALA A 195 -2.89 -2.85 3.01
C ALA A 195 -1.41 -3.12 3.37
N PHE A 196 -0.99 -2.82 4.59
CA PHE A 196 0.41 -2.92 5.02
C PHE A 196 0.69 -4.12 5.92
N PHE A 197 -0.18 -5.12 5.87
CA PHE A 197 0.00 -6.37 6.59
C PHE A 197 -0.12 -7.55 5.62
N LYS A 198 0.78 -8.52 5.76
CA LYS A 198 0.83 -9.71 4.93
C LYS A 198 1.26 -10.91 5.76
N SER A 199 0.91 -12.12 5.33
CA SER A 199 1.34 -13.36 6.00
C SER A 199 2.87 -13.42 6.11
N GLU A 200 3.36 -13.97 7.23
CA GLU A 200 4.80 -14.15 7.47
C GLU A 200 5.49 -15.01 6.41
N THR A 201 4.74 -15.85 5.70
CA THR A 201 5.24 -16.65 4.57
C THR A 201 5.80 -15.79 3.44
N PHE A 202 5.38 -14.53 3.32
CA PHE A 202 5.84 -13.58 2.31
C PHE A 202 6.93 -12.61 2.80
N LYS A 203 7.48 -12.80 3.99
CA LYS A 203 8.47 -11.87 4.59
C LYS A 203 9.73 -11.65 3.73
N GLU A 204 10.06 -12.63 2.89
CA GLU A 204 11.21 -12.55 1.97
C GLU A 204 11.02 -11.51 0.87
N GLU A 205 9.79 -11.05 0.60
CA GLU A 205 9.52 -10.00 -0.37
C GLU A 205 10.05 -8.63 0.08
N LYS A 206 10.18 -8.39 1.39
CA LYS A 206 10.61 -7.10 1.97
C LYS A 206 9.89 -5.91 1.35
N GLU A 207 8.59 -6.04 1.29
CA GLU A 207 7.71 -5.19 0.50
C GLU A 207 7.48 -3.81 1.13
N TRP A 208 7.39 -2.81 0.28
CA TRP A 208 6.86 -1.48 0.53
C TRP A 208 5.68 -1.24 -0.40
N ARG A 209 4.73 -0.45 0.03
CA ARG A 209 3.56 -0.11 -0.78
C ARG A 209 3.28 1.37 -0.74
N ILE A 210 2.91 1.91 -1.90
CA ILE A 210 2.06 3.08 -1.93
C ILE A 210 0.64 2.57 -2.13
N ALA A 211 -0.27 2.92 -1.22
CA ALA A 211 -1.63 2.41 -1.18
C ALA A 211 -2.63 3.56 -1.13
N TYR A 212 -3.71 3.40 -1.86
CA TYR A 212 -4.87 4.27 -1.89
C TYR A 212 -6.08 3.49 -1.36
N SER A 213 -6.78 4.05 -0.39
CA SER A 213 -7.96 3.43 0.21
C SER A 213 -9.17 4.33 0.01
N MET A 214 -10.27 3.76 -0.44
CA MET A 214 -11.52 4.47 -0.66
C MET A 214 -12.69 3.76 0.01
N ASP A 215 -13.57 4.51 0.65
CA ASP A 215 -14.84 3.99 1.13
C ASP A 215 -15.76 3.66 -0.06
N LEU A 216 -16.20 2.40 -0.16
CA LEU A 216 -17.14 1.95 -1.21
C LEU A 216 -18.44 2.75 -1.23
N ALA A 217 -18.87 3.31 -0.10
CA ALA A 217 -20.06 4.16 -0.06
C ALA A 217 -19.90 5.43 -0.92
N LYS A 218 -18.66 5.92 -1.10
CA LYS A 218 -18.36 7.04 -2.00
C LYS A 218 -18.42 6.61 -3.46
N LEU A 219 -17.92 5.42 -3.80
CA LEU A 219 -18.01 4.85 -5.16
C LEU A 219 -19.46 4.64 -5.60
N TYR A 220 -20.31 4.08 -4.73
CA TYR A 220 -21.73 3.85 -5.03
C TYR A 220 -22.58 5.12 -5.12
N LYS A 221 -22.10 6.26 -4.60
CA LYS A 221 -22.78 7.57 -4.74
C LYS A 221 -22.49 8.25 -6.07
N GLY A 222 -21.80 7.59 -7.01
CA GLY A 222 -21.52 8.13 -8.34
C GLY A 222 -20.51 9.27 -8.36
N ARG A 223 -19.72 9.44 -7.32
CA ARG A 223 -18.54 10.30 -7.37
C ARG A 223 -17.45 9.54 -8.12
N GLU A 224 -17.27 9.87 -9.39
CA GLU A 224 -15.97 9.72 -10.01
C GLU A 224 -14.98 10.49 -9.15
N PRO A 225 -13.71 10.01 -8.95
CA PRO A 225 -12.70 10.81 -8.29
C PRO A 225 -12.67 12.18 -8.98
N GLU A 226 -13.04 13.23 -8.26
CA GLU A 226 -13.02 14.59 -8.78
C GLU A 226 -11.57 14.90 -9.13
N ILE A 227 -11.29 15.03 -10.43
CA ILE A 227 -10.01 15.57 -10.89
C ILE A 227 -10.01 17.01 -10.41
N PRO A 228 -9.09 17.42 -9.52
CA PRO A 228 -9.04 18.80 -9.04
C PRO A 228 -8.99 19.76 -10.21
N ASP A 229 -9.85 20.75 -10.20
CA ASP A 229 -10.00 21.75 -11.27
C ASP A 229 -8.71 22.58 -11.48
N ASP A 230 -8.46 23.03 -12.70
CA ASP A 230 -7.21 23.51 -13.34
C ASP A 230 -6.40 24.65 -12.67
N LYS A 231 -6.63 24.99 -11.43
CA LYS A 231 -6.07 26.21 -10.82
C LYS A 231 -4.94 26.02 -9.79
N ASN A 232 -4.46 24.80 -9.51
CA ASN A 232 -3.44 24.58 -8.51
C ASN A 232 -2.04 24.36 -9.13
N GLU A 233 -1.03 25.11 -8.69
CA GLU A 233 0.39 25.00 -9.10
C GLU A 233 0.99 23.60 -8.88
N TYR A 234 0.36 22.76 -8.02
CA TYR A 234 0.76 21.38 -7.74
C TYR A 234 0.28 20.36 -8.80
N LYS A 235 -0.53 20.75 -9.77
CA LYS A 235 -1.06 19.90 -10.85
C LYS A 235 0.00 19.28 -11.76
N ASN A 236 1.16 19.87 -11.85
CA ASN A 236 2.26 19.34 -12.64
C ASN A 236 3.11 18.30 -11.89
N ALA A 237 2.82 18.04 -10.61
CA ALA A 237 3.65 17.17 -9.81
C ALA A 237 3.14 15.72 -9.76
N ILE A 238 1.86 15.50 -9.46
CA ILE A 238 1.30 14.15 -9.27
C ILE A 238 -0.21 14.25 -9.45
N THR A 239 -0.77 13.38 -10.30
CA THR A 239 -2.22 13.30 -10.50
C THR A 239 -2.68 11.92 -10.04
N VAL A 240 -3.49 11.86 -8.97
CA VAL A 240 -4.28 10.65 -8.69
C VAL A 240 -5.35 10.59 -9.77
N GLY A 241 -5.18 9.64 -10.68
CA GLY A 241 -5.91 9.61 -11.92
C GLY A 241 -7.11 8.69 -11.90
N LYS A 242 -7.54 8.32 -13.09
CA LYS A 242 -8.78 7.61 -13.36
C LYS A 242 -8.81 6.22 -12.71
N TYR A 243 -9.95 5.91 -12.10
CA TYR A 243 -10.32 4.55 -11.78
C TYR A 243 -10.57 3.77 -13.08
N GLY A 244 -9.92 2.63 -13.23
CA GLY A 244 -9.99 1.81 -14.44
C GLY A 244 -10.05 0.31 -14.15
N TYR A 245 -10.24 -0.46 -15.20
CA TYR A 245 -10.24 -1.92 -15.16
C TYR A 245 -9.33 -2.49 -16.23
N VAL A 246 -8.67 -3.61 -15.90
CA VAL A 246 -7.96 -4.45 -16.86
C VAL A 246 -8.43 -5.89 -16.73
N VAL A 247 -8.35 -6.63 -17.83
CA VAL A 247 -8.55 -8.08 -17.80
C VAL A 247 -7.21 -8.74 -17.51
N LYS A 248 -7.13 -9.47 -16.40
CA LYS A 248 -5.95 -10.26 -16.03
C LYS A 248 -6.41 -11.64 -15.58
N ASN A 249 -5.87 -12.70 -16.18
CA ASN A 249 -6.23 -14.09 -15.85
C ASN A 249 -7.75 -14.35 -15.83
N ASN A 250 -8.46 -13.93 -16.86
CA ASN A 250 -9.94 -14.03 -16.98
C ASN A 250 -10.72 -13.33 -15.85
N SER A 251 -10.12 -12.37 -15.17
CA SER A 251 -10.76 -11.59 -14.12
C SER A 251 -10.67 -10.11 -14.42
N LEU A 252 -11.70 -9.35 -14.02
CA LEU A 252 -11.64 -7.88 -14.02
C LEU A 252 -10.92 -7.41 -12.77
N VAL A 253 -9.78 -6.75 -12.98
CA VAL A 253 -8.98 -6.16 -11.91
C VAL A 253 -9.08 -4.65 -12.00
N SER A 254 -9.59 -4.02 -10.95
CA SER A 254 -9.64 -2.57 -10.87
C SER A 254 -8.26 -1.99 -10.52
N HIS A 255 -8.00 -0.78 -10.99
CA HIS A 255 -6.81 -0.03 -10.64
C HIS A 255 -7.11 1.47 -10.53
N VAL A 256 -6.24 2.17 -9.83
CA VAL A 256 -6.18 3.62 -9.79
C VAL A 256 -4.87 4.04 -10.44
N GLU A 257 -4.93 4.98 -11.37
CA GLU A 257 -3.75 5.48 -12.05
C GLU A 257 -3.11 6.62 -11.25
N LEU A 258 -1.80 6.56 -11.06
CA LEU A 258 -0.99 7.62 -10.48
C LEU A 258 -0.06 8.17 -11.55
N GLY A 259 -0.35 9.37 -12.05
CA GLY A 259 0.45 10.05 -13.06
C GLY A 259 1.78 10.55 -12.51
N ILE A 260 2.84 10.44 -13.31
CA ILE A 260 4.22 10.83 -12.95
C ILE A 260 4.82 11.66 -14.08
N PRO A 261 4.56 12.97 -14.13
CA PRO A 261 4.98 13.81 -15.25
C PRO A 261 6.50 13.83 -15.47
N HIS A 262 7.30 13.72 -14.40
CA HIS A 262 8.76 13.74 -14.44
C HIS A 262 9.37 12.37 -14.11
N MET A 263 8.94 11.33 -14.82
CA MET A 263 9.37 9.94 -14.58
C MET A 263 10.90 9.79 -14.70
N GLU A 264 11.55 10.53 -15.56
CA GLU A 264 13.01 10.57 -15.72
C GLU A 264 13.76 10.96 -14.44
N SER A 265 13.12 11.72 -13.56
CA SER A 265 13.73 12.17 -12.29
C SER A 265 13.65 11.13 -11.18
N ILE A 266 12.70 10.18 -11.26
CA ILE A 266 12.41 9.22 -10.18
C ILE A 266 12.95 7.82 -10.45
N ILE A 267 13.20 7.44 -11.70
CA ILE A 267 13.84 6.16 -12.03
C ILE A 267 15.35 6.30 -11.82
N SER A 268 15.91 5.43 -11.00
CA SER A 268 17.36 5.36 -10.74
C SER A 268 18.07 4.30 -11.56
N GLU A 269 17.43 3.16 -11.76
CA GLU A 269 18.01 2.04 -12.50
C GLU A 269 16.93 1.10 -13.06
N ILE A 270 17.32 0.33 -14.08
CA ILE A 270 16.50 -0.70 -14.72
C ILE A 270 17.33 -1.97 -14.83
N CYS A 271 16.82 -3.07 -14.30
CA CYS A 271 17.41 -4.39 -14.41
C CYS A 271 16.57 -5.26 -15.34
N ILE A 272 17.20 -5.84 -16.34
CA ILE A 272 16.59 -6.79 -17.28
C ILE A 272 16.69 -8.19 -16.66
N GLY A 273 15.60 -8.93 -16.66
CA GLY A 273 15.51 -10.24 -16.02
C GLY A 273 16.46 -11.29 -16.61
N PRO A 274 16.82 -12.32 -15.81
CA PRO A 274 17.84 -13.30 -16.18
C PRO A 274 17.48 -14.16 -17.40
N LYS A 275 16.19 -14.35 -17.67
CA LYS A 275 15.68 -15.14 -18.82
C LYS A 275 15.20 -14.25 -19.98
N SER A 276 15.34 -12.94 -19.86
CA SER A 276 14.87 -12.01 -20.88
C SER A 276 15.77 -12.02 -22.11
N SER A 277 15.14 -12.02 -23.28
CA SER A 277 15.81 -11.83 -24.58
C SER A 277 16.05 -10.36 -24.92
N ILE A 278 15.56 -9.43 -24.10
CA ILE A 278 15.74 -7.99 -24.32
C ILE A 278 17.20 -7.61 -24.08
N GLU A 279 17.75 -6.81 -24.98
CA GLU A 279 19.11 -6.27 -24.83
C GLU A 279 19.09 -4.90 -24.15
N ILE A 280 20.23 -4.51 -23.56
CA ILE A 280 20.38 -3.21 -22.89
C ILE A 280 20.07 -2.05 -23.85
N ASP A 281 20.48 -2.20 -25.10
CA ASP A 281 20.27 -1.17 -26.12
C ASP A 281 18.79 -1.03 -26.50
N ASP A 282 18.01 -2.11 -26.51
CA ASP A 282 16.55 -2.05 -26.74
C ASP A 282 15.88 -1.17 -25.70
N VAL A 283 16.18 -1.41 -24.39
CA VAL A 283 15.66 -0.60 -23.30
C VAL A 283 16.11 0.86 -23.43
N ARG A 284 17.38 1.09 -23.76
CA ARG A 284 17.95 2.43 -23.92
C ARG A 284 17.26 3.21 -25.03
N LEU A 285 17.12 2.61 -26.22
CA LEU A 285 16.47 3.22 -27.37
C LEU A 285 14.99 3.50 -27.08
N PHE A 286 14.31 2.59 -26.40
CA PHE A 286 12.93 2.80 -25.98
C PHE A 286 12.82 4.01 -25.03
N LEU A 287 13.67 4.12 -24.01
CA LEU A 287 13.66 5.25 -23.08
C LEU A 287 13.96 6.60 -23.77
N ILE A 288 14.85 6.60 -24.76
CA ILE A 288 15.13 7.77 -25.59
C ILE A 288 13.89 8.15 -26.40
N SER A 289 13.21 7.18 -27.03
CA SER A 289 11.99 7.42 -27.83
C SER A 289 10.85 8.01 -27.00
N GLN A 290 10.83 7.74 -25.70
CA GLN A 290 9.86 8.29 -24.74
C GLN A 290 10.35 9.57 -24.04
N GLY A 291 11.53 10.10 -24.39
CA GLY A 291 12.09 11.30 -23.79
C GLY A 291 12.51 11.16 -22.32
N ILE A 292 12.70 9.93 -21.84
CA ILE A 292 13.21 9.61 -20.50
C ILE A 292 14.74 9.77 -20.45
N LEU A 293 15.43 9.31 -21.49
CA LEU A 293 16.86 9.56 -21.70
C LEU A 293 17.05 10.56 -22.84
N LYS A 294 18.05 11.42 -22.76
CA LYS A 294 18.33 12.46 -23.75
C LYS A 294 18.96 11.90 -25.02
N ASN A 295 19.86 10.92 -24.88
CA ASN A 295 20.60 10.30 -25.98
C ASN A 295 21.27 8.99 -25.52
N ILE A 296 21.98 8.30 -26.43
CA ILE A 296 22.62 7.01 -26.18
C ILE A 296 23.73 7.05 -25.11
N THR A 297 24.33 8.21 -24.88
CA THR A 297 25.40 8.40 -23.89
C THR A 297 24.87 8.87 -22.52
N ASP A 298 23.58 9.10 -22.41
CA ASP A 298 22.94 9.49 -21.13
C ASP A 298 23.05 8.34 -20.13
N LYS A 299 23.67 8.61 -18.97
CA LYS A 299 23.89 7.68 -17.88
C LYS A 299 23.06 8.01 -16.63
N SER A 300 22.07 8.87 -16.75
CA SER A 300 21.22 9.27 -15.63
C SER A 300 20.45 8.09 -15.02
N ILE A 301 20.11 7.09 -15.86
CA ILE A 301 19.50 5.82 -15.44
C ILE A 301 20.49 4.68 -15.75
N LYS A 302 20.81 3.87 -14.73
CA LYS A 302 21.65 2.68 -14.90
C LYS A 302 20.81 1.55 -15.51
N ILE A 303 21.21 1.00 -16.65
CA ILE A 303 20.55 -0.14 -17.30
C ILE A 303 21.53 -1.31 -17.33
N TYR A 304 21.09 -2.50 -16.88
CA TYR A 304 21.95 -3.69 -16.78
C TYR A 304 21.10 -4.97 -16.83
N LYS A 305 21.74 -6.10 -17.14
CA LYS A 305 21.13 -7.45 -17.03
C LYS A 305 21.31 -7.99 -15.60
N SER A 306 20.37 -8.81 -15.16
CA SER A 306 20.46 -9.54 -13.88
C SER A 306 21.72 -10.40 -13.84
N ASP A 307 22.37 -10.41 -12.67
CA ASP A 307 23.52 -11.29 -12.39
C ASP A 307 23.06 -12.72 -11.97
N SER A 308 21.75 -12.94 -11.85
CA SER A 308 21.18 -14.26 -11.50
C SER A 308 21.44 -15.26 -12.63
N THR A 309 21.94 -16.44 -12.26
CA THR A 309 22.17 -17.57 -13.21
C THR A 309 20.92 -18.40 -13.50
N TYR A 310 19.75 -17.89 -13.17
CA TYR A 310 18.46 -18.55 -13.37
C TYR A 310 18.14 -18.72 -14.87
N ARG A 311 17.88 -19.98 -15.28
CA ARG A 311 17.56 -20.38 -16.65
C ARG A 311 16.21 -21.10 -16.73
#